data_f3ea2af6cb9d116f25892110a1a343c2
#
_entry.id   f3ea2af6cb9d116f25892110a1a343c2
#
_cell.length_a   1.000
_cell.length_b   1.000
_cell.length_c   1.000
_cell.angle_alpha   90.00
_cell.angle_beta   90.00
_cell.angle_gamma   90.00
#
_symmetry.space_group_name_H-M   'P 1'
#
loop_
_entity.id
_entity.type
_entity.pdbx_description
1 polymer ?
#
loop_
_entity_poly.entity_id
_entity_poly.type
_entity_poly.pdbx_seq_one_letter_code
_entity_poly.pdbx_strand_id
1 'polypeptide(L)'
;RGLGDVYKRQDMNAIRRDEETDNIHSIFVDQWDWEKVIRKEDRNLDFLKETVKTVYKCLRKTEQYMAIQYDYIDLILPKDITFITTSELEEMFPDNTPKEREYYFAKAKGAICVMQIGDKLANGEPHDGRAPDYDDWALNADIIVYYPVLDIALELSSMGIRVDEKALKEQLDKAGCPCLLYTSDAAD
;
A
#
# COMPACT_ATOMS: atom_id res chain seq x y z
N ARG A 1 8.39 -11.92 -25.56
CA ARG A 1 7.40 -11.13 -24.80
C ARG A 1 6.23 -10.86 -25.73
N GLY A 2 5.06 -11.44 -25.44
CA GLY A 2 3.85 -11.20 -26.23
C GLY A 2 3.38 -9.76 -26.08
N LEU A 3 2.98 -9.15 -27.19
CA LEU A 3 2.36 -7.82 -27.25
C LEU A 3 0.93 -7.89 -26.66
N GLY A 4 0.76 -8.20 -25.38
CA GLY A 4 -0.60 -8.35 -24.90
C GLY A 4 -0.83 -8.37 -23.40
N ASP A 5 0.18 -8.61 -22.60
CA ASP A 5 -0.03 -8.72 -21.17
C ASP A 5 0.05 -7.35 -20.49
N VAL A 6 -1.09 -6.65 -20.49
CA VAL A 6 -1.26 -5.38 -19.77
C VAL A 6 -1.30 -5.62 -18.25
N TYR A 7 -1.63 -6.85 -17.83
CA TYR A 7 -1.70 -7.27 -16.43
C TYR A 7 -1.02 -8.63 -16.26
N LYS A 8 -0.29 -8.77 -15.17
CA LYS A 8 0.24 -10.02 -14.67
C LYS A 8 -0.32 -10.25 -13.28
N ARG A 9 -0.86 -11.43 -13.03
CA ARG A 9 -1.29 -11.88 -11.70
C ARG A 9 -0.46 -13.08 -11.30
N GLN A 10 0.03 -13.07 -10.08
CA GLN A 10 0.72 -14.18 -9.46
C GLN A 10 -0.09 -14.68 -8.27
N ASP A 11 -0.13 -15.99 -8.12
CA ASP A 11 -0.61 -16.70 -6.95
C ASP A 11 0.63 -17.41 -6.39
N MET A 12 1.12 -16.96 -5.24
CA MET A 12 2.39 -17.39 -4.71
C MET A 12 2.32 -17.64 -3.21
N ASN A 13 3.13 -18.59 -2.76
CA ASN A 13 3.39 -18.79 -1.35
C ASN A 13 4.66 -18.06 -0.94
N ALA A 14 4.62 -17.33 0.16
CA ALA A 14 5.76 -16.63 0.69
C ALA A 14 6.04 -17.03 2.13
N ILE A 15 7.33 -17.09 2.49
CA ILE A 15 7.79 -17.27 3.87
C ILE A 15 8.36 -15.93 4.35
N ARG A 16 7.73 -15.36 5.38
CA ARG A 16 8.16 -14.13 6.04
C ARG A 16 9.00 -14.49 7.28
N ARG A 17 10.30 -14.62 7.11
CA ARG A 17 11.20 -15.12 8.14
C ARG A 17 11.16 -14.33 9.45
N ASP A 18 11.07 -13.01 9.34
CA ASP A 18 11.19 -12.08 10.46
C ASP A 18 9.82 -11.53 10.91
N GLU A 19 8.71 -12.21 10.53
CA GLU A 19 7.36 -11.81 10.90
C GLU A 19 7.05 -12.10 12.37
N GLU A 20 6.52 -11.11 13.07
CA GLU A 20 5.92 -11.30 14.40
C GLU A 20 4.49 -11.81 14.22
N THR A 21 4.26 -13.07 14.62
CA THR A 21 2.97 -13.73 14.43
C THR A 21 1.93 -13.26 15.42
N ASP A 22 0.73 -12.96 14.92
CA ASP A 22 -0.44 -12.61 15.70
C ASP A 22 -1.73 -13.18 15.05
N ASN A 23 -2.90 -12.59 15.35
CA ASN A 23 -4.19 -13.06 14.82
C ASN A 23 -4.33 -12.86 13.30
N ILE A 24 -3.55 -11.97 12.69
CA ILE A 24 -3.64 -11.60 11.27
C ILE A 24 -2.31 -11.73 10.52
N HIS A 25 -1.20 -12.02 11.21
CA HIS A 25 0.13 -12.18 10.62
C HIS A 25 0.64 -13.61 10.79
N SER A 26 1.11 -14.21 9.71
CA SER A 26 1.65 -15.56 9.66
C SER A 26 3.01 -15.57 8.97
N ILE A 27 3.89 -16.49 9.40
CA ILE A 27 5.19 -16.73 8.75
C ILE A 27 5.00 -17.27 7.33
N PHE A 28 3.97 -18.09 7.09
CA PHE A 28 3.63 -18.62 5.78
C PHE A 28 2.33 -17.99 5.29
N VAL A 29 2.38 -17.37 4.12
CA VAL A 29 1.23 -16.65 3.54
C VAL A 29 1.01 -17.04 2.09
N ASP A 30 -0.25 -17.17 1.71
CA ASP A 30 -0.70 -17.14 0.32
C ASP A 30 -0.86 -15.69 -0.10
N GLN A 31 -0.20 -15.32 -1.19
CA GLN A 31 -0.14 -13.94 -1.63
C GLN A 31 -0.64 -13.82 -3.05
N TRP A 32 -1.62 -12.95 -3.27
CA TRP A 32 -2.04 -12.57 -4.62
C TRP A 32 -1.34 -11.28 -4.99
N ASP A 33 -0.45 -11.40 -5.92
CA ASP A 33 0.30 -10.28 -6.45
C ASP A 33 -0.14 -9.93 -7.87
N TRP A 34 0.00 -8.69 -8.27
CA TRP A 34 -0.35 -8.24 -9.61
C TRP A 34 0.56 -7.12 -10.08
N GLU A 35 0.80 -7.09 -11.37
CA GLU A 35 1.54 -6.04 -12.05
C GLU A 35 0.73 -5.51 -13.23
N LYS A 36 0.78 -4.22 -13.44
CA LYS A 36 0.17 -3.54 -14.57
C LYS A 36 1.24 -2.79 -15.34
N VAL A 37 1.35 -3.07 -16.64
CA VAL A 37 2.21 -2.27 -17.51
C VAL A 37 1.56 -0.90 -17.71
N ILE A 38 2.30 0.16 -17.41
CA ILE A 38 1.86 1.53 -17.57
C ILE A 38 2.75 2.28 -18.55
N ARG A 39 2.26 3.39 -19.09
CA ARG A 39 3.06 4.28 -19.92
C ARG A 39 3.83 5.26 -19.04
N LYS A 40 4.87 5.89 -19.58
CA LYS A 40 5.65 6.88 -18.86
C LYS A 40 4.79 8.07 -18.39
N GLU A 41 3.80 8.46 -19.18
CA GLU A 41 2.85 9.54 -18.89
C GLU A 41 1.92 9.21 -17.72
N ASP A 42 1.67 7.93 -17.49
CA ASP A 42 0.80 7.43 -16.40
C ASP A 42 1.53 7.37 -15.04
N ARG A 43 2.85 7.67 -15.02
CA ARG A 43 3.66 7.66 -13.82
C ARG A 43 3.41 8.93 -12.98
N ASN A 44 2.25 8.98 -12.34
CA ASN A 44 1.78 10.11 -11.53
C ASN A 44 0.75 9.69 -10.47
N LEU A 45 0.50 10.57 -9.49
CA LEU A 45 -0.44 10.33 -8.39
C LEU A 45 -1.90 10.17 -8.84
N ASP A 46 -2.31 10.83 -9.90
CA ASP A 46 -3.71 10.71 -10.37
C ASP A 46 -3.97 9.31 -10.91
N PHE A 47 -3.04 8.76 -11.67
CA PHE A 47 -3.12 7.38 -12.15
C PHE A 47 -3.12 6.38 -10.99
N LEU A 48 -2.27 6.58 -9.98
CA LEU A 48 -2.24 5.76 -8.77
C LEU A 48 -3.60 5.81 -8.05
N LYS A 49 -4.15 6.99 -7.82
CA LYS A 49 -5.47 7.19 -7.19
C LYS A 49 -6.59 6.50 -7.95
N GLU A 50 -6.62 6.58 -9.28
CA GLU A 50 -7.62 5.90 -10.09
C GLU A 50 -7.47 4.37 -10.02
N THR A 51 -6.23 3.87 -9.94
CA THR A 51 -5.96 2.45 -9.74
C THR A 51 -6.45 2.00 -8.36
N VAL A 52 -6.14 2.73 -7.31
CA VAL A 52 -6.65 2.49 -5.94
C VAL A 52 -8.18 2.46 -5.92
N LYS A 53 -8.85 3.43 -6.53
CA LYS A 53 -10.32 3.44 -6.62
C LYS A 53 -10.88 2.20 -7.33
N THR A 54 -10.17 1.72 -8.35
CA THR A 54 -10.57 0.50 -9.08
C THR A 54 -10.45 -0.73 -8.20
N VAL A 55 -9.33 -0.89 -7.47
CA VAL A 55 -9.12 -1.99 -6.52
C VAL A 55 -10.17 -1.90 -5.39
N TYR A 56 -10.35 -0.73 -4.80
CA TYR A 56 -11.32 -0.51 -3.74
C TYR A 56 -12.76 -0.84 -4.16
N LYS A 57 -13.14 -0.49 -5.39
CA LYS A 57 -14.43 -0.87 -5.96
C LYS A 57 -14.60 -2.39 -6.06
N CYS A 58 -13.54 -3.13 -6.37
CA CYS A 58 -13.56 -4.59 -6.38
C CYS A 58 -13.74 -5.15 -4.96
N LEU A 59 -13.00 -4.64 -3.96
CA LEU A 59 -13.15 -5.02 -2.56
C LEU A 59 -14.59 -4.83 -2.08
N ARG A 60 -15.18 -3.66 -2.34
CA ARG A 60 -16.59 -3.40 -1.98
C ARG A 60 -17.58 -4.33 -2.66
N LYS A 61 -17.37 -4.66 -3.93
CA LYS A 61 -18.22 -5.63 -4.64
C LYS A 61 -18.10 -7.02 -4.05
N THR A 62 -16.89 -7.42 -3.63
CA THR A 62 -16.66 -8.69 -2.96
C THR A 62 -17.39 -8.73 -1.62
N GLU A 63 -17.27 -7.68 -0.81
CA GLU A 63 -18.01 -7.56 0.45
C GLU A 63 -19.53 -7.69 0.23
N GLN A 64 -20.08 -6.94 -0.73
CA GLN A 64 -21.50 -7.01 -1.08
C GLN A 64 -21.92 -8.42 -1.53
N TYR A 65 -21.10 -9.08 -2.33
CA TYR A 65 -21.37 -10.44 -2.76
C TYR A 65 -21.36 -11.42 -1.57
N MET A 66 -20.40 -11.28 -0.66
CA MET A 66 -20.32 -12.11 0.55
C MET A 66 -21.51 -11.87 1.47
N ALA A 67 -21.97 -10.64 1.65
CA ALA A 67 -23.15 -10.32 2.45
C ALA A 67 -24.45 -10.88 1.86
N ILE A 68 -24.53 -11.06 0.53
CA ILE A 68 -25.67 -11.74 -0.11
C ILE A 68 -25.63 -13.26 0.16
N GLN A 69 -24.43 -13.86 0.24
CA GLN A 69 -24.27 -15.29 0.47
C GLN A 69 -24.40 -15.67 1.96
N TYR A 70 -24.04 -14.75 2.85
CA TYR A 70 -23.96 -14.98 4.29
C TYR A 70 -24.63 -13.84 5.03
N ASP A 71 -25.78 -14.08 5.60
CA ASP A 71 -26.66 -13.10 6.24
C ASP A 71 -26.11 -12.48 7.55
N TYR A 72 -25.04 -13.08 8.09
CA TYR A 72 -24.32 -12.57 9.27
C TYR A 72 -23.15 -11.64 8.94
N ILE A 73 -22.88 -11.36 7.65
CA ILE A 73 -21.83 -10.45 7.24
C ILE A 73 -22.40 -9.04 7.07
N ASP A 74 -21.93 -8.10 7.88
CA ASP A 74 -22.26 -6.69 7.78
C ASP A 74 -21.39 -5.98 6.73
N LEU A 75 -21.97 -5.01 6.05
CA LEU A 75 -21.25 -4.13 5.14
C LEU A 75 -20.54 -3.05 5.95
N ILE A 76 -19.20 -3.08 5.98
CA ILE A 76 -18.38 -2.14 6.74
C ILE A 76 -17.64 -1.13 5.85
N LEU A 77 -17.47 -1.44 4.56
CA LEU A 77 -16.72 -0.58 3.64
C LEU A 77 -17.56 0.62 3.18
N PRO A 78 -17.13 1.87 3.43
CA PRO A 78 -17.83 3.06 2.96
C PRO A 78 -17.88 3.13 1.43
N LYS A 79 -18.78 3.98 0.91
CA LYS A 79 -18.94 4.14 -0.56
C LYS A 79 -17.64 4.55 -1.23
N ASP A 80 -16.93 5.48 -0.65
CA ASP A 80 -15.72 6.07 -1.21
C ASP A 80 -14.55 5.93 -0.23
N ILE A 81 -13.34 5.73 -0.76
CA ILE A 81 -12.10 5.71 0.02
C ILE A 81 -11.56 7.14 0.18
N THR A 82 -11.04 7.46 1.35
CA THR A 82 -10.44 8.76 1.64
C THR A 82 -8.93 8.70 1.43
N PHE A 83 -8.39 9.58 0.58
CA PHE A 83 -6.96 9.69 0.33
C PHE A 83 -6.31 10.65 1.34
N ILE A 84 -5.12 10.28 1.81
CA ILE A 84 -4.29 11.09 2.71
C ILE A 84 -2.82 10.73 2.50
N THR A 85 -1.93 11.70 2.67
CA THR A 85 -0.48 11.46 2.66
C THR A 85 0.02 11.20 4.08
N THR A 86 1.19 10.58 4.18
CA THR A 86 1.86 10.37 5.47
C THR A 86 2.17 11.68 6.20
N SER A 87 2.54 12.72 5.45
CA SER A 87 2.78 14.06 6.02
C SER A 87 1.52 14.70 6.58
N GLU A 88 0.38 14.61 5.86
CA GLU A 88 -0.91 15.10 6.37
C GLU A 88 -1.35 14.34 7.63
N LEU A 89 -1.10 13.02 7.69
CA LEU A 89 -1.36 12.23 8.91
C LEU A 89 -0.49 12.69 10.09
N GLU A 90 0.80 13.00 9.85
CA GLU A 90 1.67 13.53 10.88
C GLU A 90 1.20 14.90 11.39
N GLU A 91 0.81 15.81 10.48
CA GLU A 91 0.27 17.13 10.85
C GLU A 91 -1.02 17.03 11.69
N MET A 92 -1.90 16.07 11.34
CA MET A 92 -3.16 15.86 12.07
C MET A 92 -2.96 15.22 13.44
N PHE A 93 -1.96 14.36 13.59
CA PHE A 93 -1.70 13.57 14.80
C PHE A 93 -0.21 13.57 15.15
N PRO A 94 0.39 14.73 15.50
CA PRO A 94 1.85 14.86 15.65
C PRO A 94 2.42 14.01 16.79
N ASP A 95 1.67 13.82 17.86
CA ASP A 95 2.12 13.09 19.06
C ASP A 95 1.88 11.57 18.99
N ASN A 96 1.26 11.09 17.91
CA ASN A 96 0.92 9.67 17.76
C ASN A 96 1.94 8.93 16.92
N THR A 97 2.06 7.63 17.17
CA THR A 97 2.83 6.73 16.32
C THR A 97 2.16 6.56 14.93
N PRO A 98 2.90 6.15 13.89
CA PRO A 98 2.32 5.92 12.57
C PRO A 98 1.08 5.01 12.59
N LYS A 99 1.11 3.91 13.33
CA LYS A 99 -0.03 2.97 13.43
C LYS A 99 -1.22 3.55 14.18
N GLU A 100 -1.00 4.40 15.19
CA GLU A 100 -2.08 5.13 15.85
C GLU A 100 -2.70 6.19 14.93
N ARG A 101 -1.90 6.88 14.12
CA ARG A 101 -2.38 7.83 13.09
C ARG A 101 -3.31 7.13 12.09
N GLU A 102 -2.88 5.98 11.55
CA GLU A 102 -3.70 5.14 10.68
C GLU A 102 -4.99 4.71 11.37
N TYR A 103 -4.91 4.21 12.60
CA TYR A 103 -6.06 3.74 13.37
C TYR A 103 -7.10 4.85 13.58
N TYR A 104 -6.69 6.01 14.11
CA TYR A 104 -7.64 7.08 14.37
C TYR A 104 -8.29 7.62 13.10
N PHE A 105 -7.50 7.76 12.04
CA PHE A 105 -8.03 8.26 10.78
C PHE A 105 -8.91 7.22 10.06
N ALA A 106 -8.52 5.95 10.04
CA ALA A 106 -9.34 4.87 9.50
C ALA A 106 -10.64 4.69 10.28
N LYS A 107 -10.59 4.77 11.61
CA LYS A 107 -11.79 4.71 12.48
C LYS A 107 -12.79 5.84 12.17
N ALA A 108 -12.29 7.02 11.89
CA ALA A 108 -13.13 8.19 11.56
C ALA A 108 -13.71 8.11 10.12
N LYS A 109 -13.01 7.51 9.17
CA LYS A 109 -13.37 7.50 7.74
C LYS A 109 -13.91 6.17 7.23
N GLY A 110 -13.68 5.07 7.94
CA GLY A 110 -14.01 3.70 7.56
C GLY A 110 -13.01 3.06 6.61
N ALA A 111 -12.59 3.77 5.55
CA ALA A 111 -11.56 3.32 4.61
C ALA A 111 -10.69 4.49 4.17
N ILE A 112 -9.39 4.29 4.20
CA ILE A 112 -8.38 5.29 3.83
C ILE A 112 -7.36 4.71 2.87
N CYS A 113 -6.75 5.58 2.09
CA CYS A 113 -5.60 5.28 1.28
C CYS A 113 -4.46 6.18 1.74
N VAL A 114 -3.47 5.60 2.42
CA VAL A 114 -2.27 6.30 2.88
C VAL A 114 -1.27 6.30 1.74
N MET A 115 -0.78 7.48 1.37
CA MET A 115 0.13 7.65 0.23
C MET A 115 1.47 8.24 0.65
N GLN A 116 2.48 8.07 -0.22
CA GLN A 116 3.82 8.66 -0.08
C GLN A 116 4.54 8.14 1.16
N ILE A 117 4.64 6.82 1.25
CA ILE A 117 5.27 6.08 2.34
C ILE A 117 6.73 5.81 1.98
N GLY A 118 7.65 5.97 2.94
CA GLY A 118 9.07 5.59 2.83
C GLY A 118 10.04 6.74 3.05
N ASP A 119 9.71 7.98 2.68
CA ASP A 119 10.57 9.13 2.97
C ASP A 119 10.40 9.59 4.43
N LYS A 120 11.41 10.30 4.92
CA LYS A 120 11.39 10.87 6.27
C LYS A 120 10.36 11.99 6.36
N LEU A 121 9.61 11.98 7.45
CA LEU A 121 8.66 13.00 7.82
C LEU A 121 9.33 14.16 8.60
N ALA A 122 8.56 15.12 9.05
CA ALA A 122 9.08 16.29 9.76
C ALA A 122 9.76 15.92 11.10
N ASN A 123 9.34 14.83 11.73
CA ASN A 123 9.98 14.28 12.93
C ASN A 123 11.32 13.56 12.66
N GLY A 124 11.74 13.43 11.41
CA GLY A 124 12.98 12.79 10.98
C GLY A 124 12.92 11.28 10.78
N GLU A 125 11.77 10.65 11.06
CA GLU A 125 11.54 9.22 10.88
C GLU A 125 10.54 8.98 9.73
N PRO A 126 10.61 7.84 9.01
CA PRO A 126 9.60 7.49 8.02
C PRO A 126 8.29 7.06 8.70
N HIS A 127 7.17 7.19 7.99
CA HIS A 127 5.89 6.65 8.47
C HIS A 127 5.93 5.13 8.61
N ASP A 128 6.49 4.46 7.58
CA ASP A 128 6.74 3.03 7.55
C ASP A 128 7.94 2.74 6.66
N GLY A 129 8.58 1.56 6.84
CA GLY A 129 9.71 1.13 6.03
C GLY A 129 9.27 0.76 4.61
N ARG A 130 10.04 1.24 3.62
CA ARG A 130 9.88 0.82 2.21
C ARG A 130 11.25 0.58 1.61
N ALA A 131 11.39 -0.51 0.85
CA ALA A 131 12.61 -0.78 0.10
C ALA A 131 12.90 0.38 -0.87
N PRO A 132 14.15 0.89 -0.92
CA PRO A 132 14.47 2.06 -1.75
C PRO A 132 14.58 1.72 -3.24
N ASP A 133 14.62 0.46 -3.61
CA ASP A 133 14.87 -0.07 -4.95
C ASP A 133 13.66 -0.76 -5.58
N TYR A 134 12.48 -0.56 -5.03
CA TYR A 134 11.27 -1.23 -5.52
C TYR A 134 10.21 -0.22 -5.97
N ASP A 135 9.41 0.32 -5.06
CA ASP A 135 8.40 1.32 -5.40
C ASP A 135 8.91 2.74 -5.15
N ASP A 136 8.46 3.67 -5.99
CA ASP A 136 8.69 5.09 -5.80
C ASP A 136 7.96 5.57 -4.54
N TRP A 137 8.71 6.11 -3.58
CA TRP A 137 8.15 6.60 -2.31
C TRP A 137 7.15 7.75 -2.49
N ALA A 138 7.24 8.49 -3.60
CA ALA A 138 6.27 9.52 -3.94
C ALA A 138 5.01 8.96 -4.63
N LEU A 139 5.03 7.70 -5.10
CA LEU A 139 4.00 7.09 -5.94
C LEU A 139 3.58 5.70 -5.44
N ASN A 140 3.47 5.54 -4.13
CA ASN A 140 2.96 4.33 -3.48
C ASN A 140 1.74 4.63 -2.60
N ALA A 141 1.02 3.58 -2.24
CA ALA A 141 -0.21 3.71 -1.46
C ALA A 141 -0.59 2.39 -0.79
N ASP A 142 -1.09 2.48 0.44
CA ASP A 142 -1.70 1.38 1.17
C ASP A 142 -3.20 1.63 1.35
N ILE A 143 -4.01 0.62 1.06
CA ILE A 143 -5.45 0.61 1.35
C ILE A 143 -5.66 0.04 2.74
N ILE A 144 -6.14 0.87 3.65
CA ILE A 144 -6.38 0.53 5.04
C ILE A 144 -7.85 0.74 5.37
N VAL A 145 -8.45 -0.22 6.06
CA VAL A 145 -9.85 -0.13 6.50
C VAL A 145 -9.93 -0.24 8.02
N TYR A 146 -10.89 0.44 8.61
CA TYR A 146 -11.23 0.18 9.99
C TYR A 146 -12.03 -1.11 10.09
N TYR A 147 -11.50 -2.09 10.82
CA TYR A 147 -12.16 -3.38 11.04
C TYR A 147 -12.74 -3.43 12.45
N PRO A 148 -14.06 -3.24 12.62
CA PRO A 148 -14.67 -3.06 13.93
C PRO A 148 -14.66 -4.31 14.80
N VAL A 149 -14.58 -5.49 14.21
CA VAL A 149 -14.58 -6.77 14.96
C VAL A 149 -13.34 -6.90 15.84
N LEU A 150 -12.18 -6.45 15.35
CA LEU A 150 -10.93 -6.47 16.09
C LEU A 150 -10.53 -5.08 16.63
N ASP A 151 -11.30 -4.03 16.31
CA ASP A 151 -11.01 -2.62 16.63
C ASP A 151 -9.60 -2.20 16.15
N ILE A 152 -9.28 -2.48 14.88
CA ILE A 152 -7.97 -2.19 14.28
C ILE A 152 -8.09 -1.45 12.94
N ALA A 153 -7.02 -0.78 12.55
CA ALA A 153 -6.76 -0.41 11.16
C ALA A 153 -6.12 -1.62 10.46
N LEU A 154 -6.83 -2.18 9.48
CA LEU A 154 -6.40 -3.36 8.75
C LEU A 154 -5.96 -2.97 7.35
N GLU A 155 -4.69 -3.23 7.02
CA GLU A 155 -4.17 -3.08 5.67
C GLU A 155 -4.69 -4.22 4.79
N LEU A 156 -5.37 -3.87 3.69
CA LEU A 156 -5.90 -4.84 2.72
C LEU A 156 -5.05 -4.99 1.48
N SER A 157 -4.31 -3.95 1.11
CA SER A 157 -3.49 -3.95 -0.11
C SER A 157 -2.45 -2.87 -0.05
N SER A 158 -1.24 -3.19 -0.45
CA SER A 158 -0.16 -2.24 -0.71
C SER A 158 0.14 -2.22 -2.20
N MET A 159 0.43 -1.06 -2.77
CA MET A 159 0.76 -0.90 -4.17
C MET A 159 1.64 0.32 -4.42
N GLY A 160 2.38 0.30 -5.52
CA GLY A 160 3.20 1.44 -5.94
C GLY A 160 3.55 1.39 -7.41
N ILE A 161 3.98 2.52 -7.92
CA ILE A 161 4.60 2.60 -9.24
C ILE A 161 6.09 2.39 -9.03
N ARG A 162 6.68 1.47 -9.80
CA ARG A 162 8.10 1.14 -9.69
C ARG A 162 8.97 2.38 -9.87
N VAL A 163 10.12 2.39 -9.20
CA VAL A 163 11.12 3.43 -9.37
C VAL A 163 11.54 3.56 -10.83
N ASP A 164 11.76 4.79 -11.27
CA ASP A 164 12.57 5.06 -12.46
C ASP A 164 14.03 5.31 -12.05
N GLU A 165 14.91 5.48 -13.00
CA GLU A 165 16.34 5.72 -12.74
C GLU A 165 16.59 6.88 -11.77
N LYS A 166 15.80 7.96 -11.88
CA LYS A 166 15.92 9.12 -11.02
C LYS A 166 15.48 8.83 -9.59
N ALA A 167 14.27 8.29 -9.43
CA ALA A 167 13.71 7.93 -8.12
C ALA A 167 14.59 6.88 -7.42
N LEU A 168 15.04 5.85 -8.16
CA LEU A 168 15.96 4.83 -7.64
C LEU A 168 17.21 5.45 -7.04
N LYS A 169 17.89 6.31 -7.80
CA LYS A 169 19.11 6.95 -7.31
C LYS A 169 18.88 7.83 -6.08
N GLU A 170 17.83 8.66 -6.10
CA GLU A 170 17.50 9.54 -4.99
C GLU A 170 17.14 8.74 -3.71
N GLN A 171 16.38 7.66 -3.86
CA GLN A 171 15.96 6.80 -2.73
C GLN A 171 17.15 6.02 -2.16
N LEU A 172 18.03 5.47 -2.99
CA LEU A 172 19.23 4.79 -2.54
C LEU A 172 20.19 5.72 -1.81
N ASP A 173 20.35 6.96 -2.28
CA ASP A 173 21.16 7.97 -1.62
C ASP A 173 20.58 8.33 -0.24
N LYS A 174 19.25 8.54 -0.14
CA LYS A 174 18.54 8.81 1.10
C LYS A 174 18.62 7.64 2.11
N ALA A 175 18.54 6.42 1.61
CA ALA A 175 18.64 5.20 2.44
C ALA A 175 20.06 4.85 2.85
N GLY A 176 21.08 5.53 2.29
CA GLY A 176 22.49 5.19 2.53
C GLY A 176 22.94 3.86 1.93
N CYS A 177 22.26 3.39 0.88
CA CYS A 177 22.48 2.09 0.25
C CYS A 177 22.91 2.20 -1.23
N PRO A 178 23.91 3.01 -1.60
CA PRO A 178 24.28 3.21 -3.00
C PRO A 178 24.77 1.95 -3.71
N CYS A 179 25.19 0.94 -2.97
CA CYS A 179 25.64 -0.34 -3.54
C CYS A 179 24.50 -1.13 -4.21
N LEU A 180 23.24 -0.93 -3.83
CA LEU A 180 22.09 -1.60 -4.45
C LEU A 180 21.85 -1.15 -5.89
N LEU A 181 22.37 -0.01 -6.31
CA LEU A 181 22.30 0.45 -7.71
C LEU A 181 22.88 -0.56 -8.72
N TYR A 182 23.81 -1.40 -8.28
CA TYR A 182 24.47 -2.39 -9.13
C TYR A 182 23.83 -3.79 -9.06
N THR A 183 22.83 -3.97 -8.21
CA THR A 183 22.20 -5.27 -7.94
C THR A 183 20.68 -5.25 -8.04
N SER A 184 20.09 -4.08 -8.28
CA SER A 184 18.65 -3.93 -8.37
C SER A 184 18.11 -4.34 -9.74
N ASP A 185 17.05 -5.14 -9.77
CA ASP A 185 16.31 -5.50 -10.97
C ASP A 185 15.56 -4.30 -11.60
N ALA A 186 15.41 -3.21 -10.87
CA ALA A 186 14.78 -1.98 -11.37
C ALA A 186 15.69 -1.17 -12.32
N ALA A 187 16.99 -1.54 -12.42
CA ALA A 187 17.95 -0.92 -13.31
C ALA A 187 17.95 -1.48 -14.74
N ASP A 188 17.19 -2.56 -15.02
CA ASP A 188 16.99 -3.20 -16.33
C ASP A 188 15.69 -2.65 -17.03
#